data_7747490f021d235cf29736d7e2c95ade
#
_entry.id   7747490f021d235cf29736d7e2c95ade
#
_cell.length_a   1.000
_cell.length_b   1.000
_cell.length_c   1.000
_cell.angle_alpha   90.00
_cell.angle_beta   90.00
_cell.angle_gamma   90.00
#
_symmetry.space_group_name_H-M   'P 1'
#
loop_
_entity.id
_entity.type
_entity.pdbx_description
1 polymer ?
#
loop_
_entity_poly.entity_id
_entity_poly.type
_entity_poly.pdbx_seq_one_letter_code
_entity_poly.pdbx_strand_id
1 'polypeptide(L)'
;MGGVELFRAWFAGPAYAKHRHDTYAIGLTDRGVQVFDYRGAGRVSTPGQVVVLHPDEVHDGNAGTDAGFGYRIVYVEPARMAEALRAVRGRPGPLPFVREPVSRNGRLARAVERAFLSPLEPLAVADLVVDLAGGLLVAAGAGGEAAASRRVDAAAVDRARRFIDAARTRVVRSSELEAITGLTRYELARQFRMLLGTSPYRYLLMRRLDLARALVQGERPLADVAAEAGFADQAHFTRVFKAALGLTPARYRALATTPSGRSPRARPPARTRSWA
;
A
#
# COMPACT_ATOMS: atom_id res chain seq x y z
N MET A 1 9.55 12.87 7.92
CA MET A 1 8.33 12.87 7.07
C MET A 1 7.15 13.03 8.01
N GLY A 2 6.68 14.26 8.25
CA GLY A 2 5.75 14.56 9.32
C GLY A 2 4.39 13.90 9.14
N GLY A 3 3.83 13.31 10.22
CA GLY A 3 2.43 12.97 10.39
C GLY A 3 1.94 11.62 9.89
N VAL A 4 2.82 10.74 9.39
CA VAL A 4 2.52 9.31 9.13
C VAL A 4 3.71 8.48 9.60
N GLU A 5 3.44 7.47 10.43
CA GLU A 5 4.43 6.53 10.95
C GLU A 5 3.98 5.10 10.67
N LEU A 6 4.95 4.22 10.35
CA LEU A 6 4.72 2.78 10.19
C LEU A 6 5.42 2.03 11.31
N PHE A 7 4.68 1.14 11.94
CA PHE A 7 5.24 0.27 12.97
C PHE A 7 4.82 -1.18 12.72
N ARG A 8 5.78 -2.09 12.88
CA ARG A 8 5.55 -3.53 12.80
C ARG A 8 6.18 -4.18 14.00
N ALA A 9 5.41 -5.00 14.69
CA ALA A 9 5.88 -5.71 15.87
C ALA A 9 5.30 -7.12 15.97
N TRP A 10 5.99 -7.92 16.78
CA TRP A 10 5.52 -9.21 17.26
C TRP A 10 5.76 -9.29 18.77
N PHE A 11 4.77 -9.79 19.50
CA PHE A 11 4.82 -9.90 20.95
C PHE A 11 4.42 -11.32 21.41
N ALA A 12 5.13 -11.83 22.41
CA ALA A 12 4.74 -13.00 23.18
C ALA A 12 4.40 -12.54 24.61
N GLY A 13 3.16 -12.76 25.05
CA GLY A 13 2.68 -12.30 26.36
C GLY A 13 2.21 -10.84 26.39
N PRO A 14 2.35 -10.11 27.52
CA PRO A 14 2.00 -8.70 27.61
C PRO A 14 2.80 -7.85 26.62
N ALA A 15 2.12 -7.03 25.82
CA ALA A 15 2.79 -6.22 24.82
C ALA A 15 2.99 -4.78 25.32
N TYR A 16 1.92 -4.10 25.72
CA TYR A 16 2.00 -2.72 26.21
C TYR A 16 0.87 -2.40 27.19
N ALA A 17 1.21 -1.62 28.21
CA ALA A 17 0.27 -1.16 29.22
C ALA A 17 -0.70 -0.13 28.65
N LYS A 18 -1.75 0.19 29.40
CA LYS A 18 -2.73 1.22 29.04
C LYS A 18 -2.05 2.55 28.73
N HIS A 19 -2.28 3.05 27.53
CA HIS A 19 -1.74 4.32 27.04
C HIS A 19 -2.71 4.93 26.01
N ARG A 20 -2.39 6.10 25.52
CA ARG A 20 -3.09 6.79 24.43
C ARG A 20 -2.09 7.55 23.56
N HIS A 21 -2.49 7.83 22.35
CA HIS A 21 -1.76 8.68 21.41
C HIS A 21 -2.73 9.60 20.68
N ASP A 22 -2.21 10.68 20.12
CA ASP A 22 -2.99 11.73 19.43
C ASP A 22 -3.24 11.44 17.94
N THR A 23 -2.87 10.26 17.48
CA THR A 23 -3.00 9.83 16.09
C THR A 23 -4.11 8.79 15.91
N TYR A 24 -4.65 8.68 14.71
CA TYR A 24 -5.30 7.43 14.30
C TYR A 24 -4.28 6.32 14.25
N ALA A 25 -4.58 5.16 14.83
CA ALA A 25 -3.82 3.94 14.65
C ALA A 25 -4.66 2.93 13.87
N ILE A 26 -4.22 2.58 12.68
CA ILE A 26 -4.92 1.66 11.79
C ILE A 26 -4.02 0.45 11.58
N GLY A 27 -4.32 -0.63 12.30
CA GLY A 27 -3.53 -1.86 12.34
C GLY A 27 -4.14 -2.99 11.52
N LEU A 28 -3.30 -3.92 11.14
CA LEU A 28 -3.68 -5.22 10.55
C LEU A 28 -2.99 -6.31 11.35
N THR A 29 -3.76 -7.21 11.93
CA THR A 29 -3.22 -8.39 12.61
C THR A 29 -2.72 -9.37 11.56
N ASP A 30 -1.42 -9.71 11.64
CA ASP A 30 -0.74 -10.60 10.69
C ASP A 30 -0.72 -12.05 11.18
N ARG A 31 -0.52 -12.25 12.50
CA ARG A 31 -0.36 -13.58 13.12
C ARG A 31 -0.90 -13.59 14.53
N GLY A 32 -1.31 -14.77 15.00
CA GLY A 32 -1.73 -14.99 16.36
C GLY A 32 -3.02 -14.26 16.73
N VAL A 33 -3.23 -14.07 18.01
CA VAL A 33 -4.44 -13.43 18.56
C VAL A 33 -4.03 -12.25 19.41
N GLN A 34 -4.47 -11.06 19.04
CA GLN A 34 -4.34 -9.85 19.84
C GLN A 34 -5.59 -9.66 20.69
N VAL A 35 -5.42 -9.45 21.99
CA VAL A 35 -6.49 -9.00 22.91
C VAL A 35 -6.14 -7.63 23.45
N PHE A 36 -7.11 -6.74 23.60
CA PHE A 36 -6.88 -5.38 24.09
C PHE A 36 -8.16 -4.79 24.66
N ASP A 37 -8.02 -3.95 25.66
CA ASP A 37 -9.10 -3.11 26.15
C ASP A 37 -9.21 -1.84 25.32
N TYR A 38 -10.42 -1.51 24.90
CA TYR A 38 -10.70 -0.29 24.16
C TYR A 38 -12.10 0.23 24.44
N ARG A 39 -12.21 1.49 24.89
CA ARG A 39 -13.49 2.12 25.27
C ARG A 39 -14.28 1.29 26.29
N GLY A 40 -13.60 0.78 27.30
CA GLY A 40 -14.22 0.02 28.38
C GLY A 40 -14.69 -1.38 28.01
N ALA A 41 -14.32 -1.91 26.85
CA ALA A 41 -14.66 -3.25 26.43
C ALA A 41 -13.43 -4.01 25.93
N GLY A 42 -13.32 -5.29 26.31
CA GLY A 42 -12.33 -6.20 25.77
C GLY A 42 -12.58 -6.47 24.29
N ARG A 43 -11.53 -6.46 23.49
CA ARG A 43 -11.56 -6.70 22.05
C ARG A 43 -10.59 -7.79 21.66
N VAL A 44 -10.91 -8.52 20.60
CA VAL A 44 -10.06 -9.59 20.05
C VAL A 44 -9.86 -9.34 18.57
N SER A 45 -8.63 -9.42 18.12
CA SER A 45 -8.28 -9.35 16.70
C SER A 45 -7.44 -10.55 16.27
N THR A 46 -7.81 -11.15 15.15
CA THR A 46 -7.19 -12.33 14.54
C THR A 46 -6.60 -12.00 13.16
N PRO A 47 -5.78 -12.87 12.55
CA PRO A 47 -5.16 -12.60 11.27
C PRO A 47 -6.14 -12.17 10.18
N GLY A 48 -5.75 -11.11 9.46
CA GLY A 48 -6.56 -10.49 8.41
C GLY A 48 -7.62 -9.50 8.91
N GLN A 49 -7.74 -9.31 10.24
CA GLN A 49 -8.61 -8.27 10.80
C GLN A 49 -7.85 -6.94 10.96
N VAL A 50 -8.57 -5.87 10.66
CA VAL A 50 -8.13 -4.50 10.85
C VAL A 50 -8.59 -4.01 12.21
N VAL A 51 -7.68 -3.31 12.90
CA VAL A 51 -7.95 -2.60 14.16
C VAL A 51 -7.88 -1.10 13.89
N VAL A 52 -8.90 -0.35 14.30
CA VAL A 52 -8.95 1.12 14.21
C VAL A 52 -9.05 1.70 15.61
N LEU A 53 -8.00 2.37 16.06
CA LEU A 53 -7.98 3.12 17.31
C LEU A 53 -7.99 4.61 16.99
N HIS A 54 -8.88 5.35 17.67
CA HIS A 54 -9.03 6.79 17.46
C HIS A 54 -8.03 7.58 18.33
N PRO A 55 -7.72 8.81 17.92
CA PRO A 55 -6.93 9.71 18.76
C PRO A 55 -7.50 9.84 20.19
N ASP A 56 -6.62 9.94 21.16
CA ASP A 56 -6.91 10.12 22.59
C ASP A 56 -7.68 9.01 23.30
N GLU A 57 -8.00 7.91 22.62
CA GLU A 57 -8.67 6.76 23.23
C GLU A 57 -7.67 5.84 23.94
N VAL A 58 -7.94 5.58 25.24
CA VAL A 58 -7.10 4.70 26.06
C VAL A 58 -7.24 3.26 25.60
N HIS A 59 -6.13 2.59 25.43
CA HIS A 59 -6.05 1.18 25.05
C HIS A 59 -4.78 0.51 25.57
N ASP A 60 -4.78 -0.80 25.59
CA ASP A 60 -3.63 -1.65 25.87
C ASP A 60 -3.47 -2.72 24.77
N GLY A 61 -2.58 -3.68 24.96
CA GLY A 61 -2.41 -4.80 24.05
C GLY A 61 -1.67 -5.97 24.68
N ASN A 62 -2.21 -7.16 24.41
CA ASN A 62 -1.68 -8.40 24.97
C ASN A 62 -1.83 -9.54 23.95
N ALA A 63 -1.01 -10.58 24.10
CA ALA A 63 -1.21 -11.83 23.39
C ALA A 63 -2.43 -12.58 23.97
N GLY A 64 -3.35 -12.97 23.13
CA GLY A 64 -4.52 -13.78 23.51
C GLY A 64 -4.22 -15.28 23.59
N THR A 65 -3.01 -15.68 23.18
CA THR A 65 -2.52 -17.08 23.25
C THR A 65 -1.01 -17.08 23.48
N ASP A 66 -0.48 -18.21 23.96
CA ASP A 66 0.97 -18.38 24.19
C ASP A 66 1.80 -18.25 22.91
N ALA A 67 1.17 -18.45 21.75
CA ALA A 67 1.82 -18.27 20.44
C ALA A 67 2.11 -16.79 20.11
N GLY A 68 1.66 -15.84 20.93
CA GLY A 68 1.87 -14.43 20.70
C GLY A 68 0.96 -13.85 19.59
N PHE A 69 1.27 -12.61 19.19
CA PHE A 69 0.62 -11.96 18.05
C PHE A 69 1.58 -11.02 17.33
N GLY A 70 1.34 -10.82 16.04
CA GLY A 70 2.06 -9.87 15.22
C GLY A 70 1.14 -8.98 14.41
N TYR A 71 1.51 -7.73 14.25
CA TYR A 71 0.72 -6.76 13.51
C TYR A 71 1.59 -5.74 12.77
N ARG A 72 0.99 -5.13 11.77
CA ARG A 72 1.45 -3.92 11.11
C ARG A 72 0.47 -2.80 11.41
N ILE A 73 0.95 -1.60 11.71
CA ILE A 73 0.12 -0.47 12.05
C ILE A 73 0.62 0.80 11.37
N VAL A 74 -0.31 1.64 10.95
CA VAL A 74 -0.08 2.97 10.39
C VAL A 74 -0.67 3.97 11.35
N TYR A 75 0.19 4.87 11.85
CA TYR A 75 -0.24 6.04 12.62
C TYR A 75 -0.40 7.22 11.67
N VAL A 76 -1.51 7.94 11.79
CA VAL A 76 -1.80 9.12 10.96
C VAL A 76 -2.32 10.26 11.83
N GLU A 77 -1.68 11.43 11.72
CA GLU A 77 -2.15 12.63 12.39
C GLU A 77 -3.57 13.01 11.97
N PRO A 78 -4.44 13.44 12.92
CA PRO A 78 -5.82 13.87 12.63
C PRO A 78 -5.91 14.96 11.56
N ALA A 79 -4.98 15.92 11.57
CA ALA A 79 -4.95 17.00 10.58
C ALA A 79 -4.79 16.46 9.14
N ARG A 80 -3.87 15.52 8.92
CA ARG A 80 -3.68 14.87 7.62
C ARG A 80 -4.88 14.03 7.19
N MET A 81 -5.45 13.32 8.16
CA MET A 81 -6.68 12.57 7.90
C MET A 81 -7.84 13.51 7.50
N ALA A 82 -7.99 14.65 8.18
CA ALA A 82 -9.01 15.65 7.85
C ALA A 82 -8.83 16.23 6.42
N GLU A 83 -7.59 16.54 6.03
CA GLU A 83 -7.28 17.02 4.68
C GLU A 83 -7.65 15.98 3.59
N ALA A 84 -7.25 14.73 3.80
CA ALA A 84 -7.58 13.65 2.87
C ALA A 84 -9.09 13.38 2.81
N LEU A 85 -9.78 13.41 3.95
CA LEU A 85 -11.24 13.27 4.02
C LEU A 85 -11.94 14.40 3.30
N ARG A 86 -11.46 15.64 3.42
CA ARG A 86 -12.00 16.79 2.65
C ARG A 86 -11.84 16.54 1.16
N ALA A 87 -10.70 16.05 0.72
CA ALA A 87 -10.47 15.72 -0.68
C ALA A 87 -11.40 14.58 -1.16
N VAL A 88 -11.58 13.54 -0.36
CA VAL A 88 -12.43 12.37 -0.68
C VAL A 88 -13.90 12.74 -0.69
N ARG A 89 -14.41 13.43 0.36
CA ARG A 89 -15.81 13.85 0.49
C ARG A 89 -16.15 15.03 -0.44
N GLY A 90 -15.14 15.85 -0.71
CA GLY A 90 -15.35 17.08 -1.45
C GLY A 90 -15.77 18.28 -0.62
N ARG A 91 -15.93 18.14 0.68
CA ARG A 91 -16.30 19.18 1.64
C ARG A 91 -15.63 18.92 2.99
N PRO A 92 -15.42 19.94 3.83
CA PRO A 92 -15.05 19.73 5.22
C PRO A 92 -16.12 18.90 5.95
N GLY A 93 -15.71 18.21 7.00
CA GLY A 93 -16.63 17.45 7.84
C GLY A 93 -15.88 16.80 9.00
N PRO A 94 -16.60 16.23 9.97
CA PRO A 94 -16.00 15.60 11.13
C PRO A 94 -15.15 14.39 10.73
N LEU A 95 -14.19 14.08 11.59
CA LEU A 95 -13.43 12.83 11.47
C LEU A 95 -14.37 11.64 11.64
N PRO A 96 -14.21 10.57 10.82
CA PRO A 96 -15.07 9.40 10.91
C PRO A 96 -14.93 8.71 12.25
N PHE A 97 -16.05 8.35 12.85
CA PHE A 97 -16.09 7.56 14.06
C PHE A 97 -16.43 6.11 13.72
N VAL A 98 -15.44 5.23 13.83
CA VAL A 98 -15.61 3.78 13.62
C VAL A 98 -16.10 3.16 14.93
N ARG A 99 -17.36 2.74 14.97
CA ARG A 99 -17.98 2.19 16.18
C ARG A 99 -17.32 0.86 16.57
N GLU A 100 -17.19 -0.06 15.61
CA GLU A 100 -16.55 -1.35 15.83
C GLU A 100 -15.06 -1.28 15.45
N PRO A 101 -14.17 -1.29 16.45
CA PRO A 101 -12.74 -1.09 16.22
C PRO A 101 -12.09 -2.25 15.45
N VAL A 102 -12.65 -3.45 15.53
CA VAL A 102 -12.13 -4.65 14.84
C VAL A 102 -13.06 -5.03 13.71
N SER A 103 -12.53 -5.16 12.50
CA SER A 103 -13.33 -5.49 11.33
C SER A 103 -12.53 -6.21 10.24
N ARG A 104 -13.21 -6.82 9.26
CA ARG A 104 -12.61 -7.33 8.02
C ARG A 104 -12.75 -6.32 6.87
N ASN A 105 -12.36 -5.08 7.10
CA ASN A 105 -12.38 -4.05 6.07
C ASN A 105 -11.24 -4.25 5.07
N GLY A 106 -11.55 -4.88 3.93
CA GLY A 106 -10.54 -5.19 2.89
C GLY A 106 -9.88 -3.95 2.26
N ARG A 107 -10.50 -2.76 2.32
CA ARG A 107 -9.88 -1.52 1.83
C ARG A 107 -8.78 -1.05 2.78
N LEU A 108 -9.07 -1.02 4.08
CA LEU A 108 -8.07 -0.67 5.11
C LEU A 108 -6.95 -1.71 5.16
N ALA A 109 -7.28 -3.00 5.14
CA ALA A 109 -6.29 -4.08 5.13
C ALA A 109 -5.29 -3.91 3.97
N ARG A 110 -5.79 -3.75 2.73
CA ARG A 110 -4.93 -3.52 1.55
C ARG A 110 -4.12 -2.23 1.63
N ALA A 111 -4.64 -1.17 2.25
CA ALA A 111 -3.89 0.07 2.44
C ALA A 111 -2.71 -0.14 3.39
N VAL A 112 -2.94 -0.79 4.54
CA VAL A 112 -1.89 -1.15 5.50
C VAL A 112 -0.87 -2.09 4.85
N GLU A 113 -1.29 -3.17 4.19
CA GLU A 113 -0.38 -4.09 3.51
C GLU A 113 0.56 -3.38 2.53
N ARG A 114 0.00 -2.52 1.67
CA ARG A 114 0.79 -1.78 0.67
C ARG A 114 1.79 -0.82 1.29
N ALA A 115 1.46 -0.21 2.43
CA ALA A 115 2.37 0.70 3.12
C ALA A 115 3.70 0.04 3.51
N PHE A 116 3.70 -1.27 3.75
CA PHE A 116 4.88 -2.04 4.14
C PHE A 116 5.61 -2.74 2.97
N LEU A 117 5.11 -2.61 1.73
CA LEU A 117 5.76 -3.20 0.55
C LEU A 117 6.87 -2.31 -0.02
N SER A 118 6.81 -1.02 0.21
CA SER A 118 7.72 -0.04 -0.39
C SER A 118 8.11 1.03 0.62
N PRO A 119 9.28 1.68 0.47
CA PRO A 119 9.60 2.88 1.22
C PRO A 119 8.50 3.95 1.07
N LEU A 120 8.27 4.72 2.14
CA LEU A 120 7.30 5.82 2.10
C LEU A 120 7.86 7.01 1.31
N GLU A 121 7.85 6.92 -0.01
CA GLU A 121 8.09 8.10 -0.86
C GLU A 121 6.96 9.14 -0.65
N PRO A 122 7.22 10.44 -0.88
CA PRO A 122 6.22 11.50 -0.65
C PRO A 122 4.87 11.25 -1.33
N LEU A 123 4.86 10.73 -2.56
CA LEU A 123 3.62 10.38 -3.26
C LEU A 123 2.93 9.16 -2.65
N ALA A 124 3.70 8.17 -2.16
CA ALA A 124 3.15 6.99 -1.49
C ALA A 124 2.38 7.36 -0.22
N VAL A 125 2.89 8.34 0.55
CA VAL A 125 2.22 8.85 1.74
C VAL A 125 0.86 9.47 1.38
N ALA A 126 0.79 10.30 0.35
CA ALA A 126 -0.47 10.91 -0.06
C ALA A 126 -1.50 9.85 -0.51
N ASP A 127 -1.07 8.87 -1.29
CA ASP A 127 -1.91 7.76 -1.73
C ASP A 127 -2.41 6.91 -0.57
N LEU A 128 -1.53 6.60 0.38
CA LEU A 128 -1.87 5.84 1.58
C LEU A 128 -2.94 6.55 2.40
N VAL A 129 -2.76 7.84 2.71
CA VAL A 129 -3.71 8.58 3.54
C VAL A 129 -5.09 8.70 2.86
N VAL A 130 -5.14 8.86 1.53
CA VAL A 130 -6.40 8.84 0.77
C VAL A 130 -7.09 7.47 0.82
N ASP A 131 -6.32 6.38 0.74
CA ASP A 131 -6.87 5.03 0.84
C ASP A 131 -7.42 4.74 2.24
N LEU A 132 -6.67 5.15 3.28
CA LEU A 132 -7.12 5.04 4.67
C LEU A 132 -8.36 5.90 4.95
N ALA A 133 -8.39 7.15 4.49
CA ALA A 133 -9.54 8.03 4.62
C ALA A 133 -10.80 7.42 3.99
N GLY A 134 -10.68 6.90 2.77
CA GLY A 134 -11.78 6.21 2.11
C GLY A 134 -12.24 4.93 2.82
N GLY A 135 -11.28 4.18 3.39
CA GLY A 135 -11.57 2.97 4.18
C GLY A 135 -12.27 3.28 5.51
N LEU A 136 -11.85 4.37 6.18
CA LEU A 136 -12.51 4.85 7.42
C LEU A 136 -13.94 5.31 7.17
N LEU A 137 -14.22 6.00 6.06
CA LEU A 137 -15.58 6.38 5.69
C LEU A 137 -16.48 5.17 5.54
N VAL A 138 -16.01 4.13 4.87
CA VAL A 138 -16.75 2.87 4.72
C VAL A 138 -16.96 2.20 6.09
N ALA A 139 -15.91 2.13 6.93
CA ALA A 139 -15.99 1.53 8.26
C ALA A 139 -16.92 2.28 9.22
N ALA A 140 -17.06 3.59 9.06
CA ALA A 140 -17.97 4.43 9.83
C ALA A 140 -19.42 4.41 9.32
N GLY A 141 -19.74 3.64 8.27
CA GLY A 141 -21.07 3.62 7.66
C GLY A 141 -21.39 4.86 6.80
N ALA A 142 -20.45 5.77 6.60
CA ALA A 142 -20.62 6.99 5.81
C ALA A 142 -20.29 6.78 4.31
N GLY A 143 -20.13 5.55 3.86
CA GLY A 143 -19.74 5.20 2.49
C GLY A 143 -20.83 5.43 1.42
N GLY A 144 -22.05 5.75 1.82
CA GLY A 144 -23.16 6.01 0.93
C GLY A 144 -23.39 7.48 0.59
N GLU A 145 -22.71 8.42 1.22
CA GLU A 145 -22.70 9.80 0.77
C GLU A 145 -21.92 9.86 -0.54
N ALA A 146 -22.64 9.81 -1.66
CA ALA A 146 -22.10 9.98 -3.00
C ALA A 146 -21.10 11.13 -2.99
N ALA A 147 -19.90 10.87 -3.44
CA ALA A 147 -18.96 11.92 -3.78
C ALA A 147 -19.70 12.81 -4.77
N ALA A 148 -20.19 13.95 -4.29
CA ALA A 148 -20.89 14.91 -5.11
C ALA A 148 -20.05 15.10 -6.38
N SER A 149 -20.69 15.04 -7.54
CA SER A 149 -20.09 15.15 -8.87
C SER A 149 -19.20 16.39 -8.92
N ARG A 150 -17.94 16.22 -8.46
CA ARG A 150 -16.97 17.30 -8.54
C ARG A 150 -16.35 17.26 -9.92
N ARG A 151 -16.33 18.44 -10.49
CA ARG A 151 -15.62 18.69 -11.73
C ARG A 151 -14.19 18.14 -11.59
N VAL A 152 -13.84 17.19 -12.43
CA VAL A 152 -12.50 16.62 -12.50
C VAL A 152 -11.70 17.50 -13.45
N ASP A 153 -10.55 18.01 -12.98
CA ASP A 153 -9.63 18.76 -13.84
C ASP A 153 -8.74 17.79 -14.61
N ALA A 154 -9.22 17.36 -15.76
CA ALA A 154 -8.49 16.45 -16.64
C ALA A 154 -7.16 17.05 -17.12
N ALA A 155 -7.11 18.37 -17.32
CA ALA A 155 -5.89 19.05 -17.73
C ALA A 155 -4.83 19.04 -16.62
N ALA A 156 -5.23 19.24 -15.35
CA ALA A 156 -4.33 19.12 -14.20
C ALA A 156 -3.79 17.69 -14.05
N VAL A 157 -4.65 16.69 -14.18
CA VAL A 157 -4.21 15.28 -14.12
C VAL A 157 -3.25 14.95 -15.27
N ASP A 158 -3.48 15.46 -16.47
CA ASP A 158 -2.58 15.25 -17.60
C ASP A 158 -1.24 15.98 -17.42
N ARG A 159 -1.21 17.19 -16.84
CA ARG A 159 0.03 17.86 -16.45
C ARG A 159 0.84 17.03 -15.46
N ALA A 160 0.18 16.49 -14.42
CA ALA A 160 0.83 15.61 -13.45
C ALA A 160 1.38 14.34 -14.10
N ARG A 161 0.62 13.70 -14.98
CA ARG A 161 1.02 12.49 -15.71
C ARG A 161 2.29 12.76 -16.52
N ARG A 162 2.30 13.81 -17.35
CA ARG A 162 3.47 14.19 -18.14
C ARG A 162 4.70 14.50 -17.30
N PHE A 163 4.51 15.16 -16.17
CA PHE A 163 5.60 15.43 -15.24
C PHE A 163 6.18 14.15 -14.66
N ILE A 164 5.32 13.20 -14.22
CA ILE A 164 5.75 11.90 -13.70
C ILE A 164 6.52 11.12 -14.77
N ASP A 165 6.05 11.11 -16.02
CA ASP A 165 6.73 10.44 -17.13
C ASP A 165 8.14 11.00 -17.34
N ALA A 166 8.32 12.32 -17.28
CA ALA A 166 9.61 12.98 -17.44
C ALA A 166 10.55 12.78 -16.23
N ALA A 167 9.99 12.71 -15.02
CA ALA A 167 10.74 12.66 -13.77
C ALA A 167 10.85 11.25 -13.15
N ARG A 168 10.47 10.19 -13.89
CA ARG A 168 10.26 8.84 -13.33
C ARG A 168 11.48 8.21 -12.66
N THR A 169 12.70 8.59 -13.06
CA THR A 169 13.95 8.03 -12.53
C THR A 169 14.45 8.71 -11.25
N ARG A 170 13.79 9.78 -10.80
CA ARG A 170 14.13 10.48 -9.57
C ARG A 170 12.95 10.45 -8.57
N VAL A 171 13.21 10.90 -7.35
CA VAL A 171 12.13 11.11 -6.36
C VAL A 171 11.23 12.24 -6.85
N VAL A 172 9.93 11.95 -7.00
CA VAL A 172 8.89 12.94 -7.31
C VAL A 172 8.21 13.35 -6.00
N ARG A 173 8.24 14.66 -5.71
CA ARG A 173 7.64 15.22 -4.50
C ARG A 173 6.19 15.64 -4.75
N SER A 174 5.32 15.45 -3.76
CA SER A 174 3.93 15.91 -3.86
C SER A 174 3.83 17.41 -4.09
N SER A 175 4.72 18.21 -3.49
CA SER A 175 4.75 19.65 -3.67
C SER A 175 5.06 20.10 -5.11
N GLU A 176 5.84 19.33 -5.86
CA GLU A 176 6.08 19.61 -7.29
C GLU A 176 4.81 19.43 -8.09
N LEU A 177 4.05 18.36 -7.80
CA LEU A 177 2.77 18.09 -8.46
C LEU A 177 1.70 19.11 -8.05
N GLU A 178 1.67 19.51 -6.78
CA GLU A 178 0.76 20.56 -6.29
C GLU A 178 1.02 21.88 -7.03
N ALA A 179 2.30 22.25 -7.19
CA ALA A 179 2.68 23.49 -7.89
C ALA A 179 2.24 23.52 -9.35
N ILE A 180 2.41 22.41 -10.09
CA ILE A 180 2.07 22.37 -11.53
C ILE A 180 0.59 22.14 -11.81
N THR A 181 -0.14 21.57 -10.84
CA THR A 181 -1.57 21.24 -11.04
C THR A 181 -2.52 22.24 -10.41
N GLY A 182 -2.11 22.95 -9.35
CA GLY A 182 -2.97 23.76 -8.50
C GLY A 182 -3.89 22.93 -7.58
N LEU A 183 -3.75 21.61 -7.57
CA LEU A 183 -4.52 20.69 -6.72
C LEU A 183 -3.69 20.29 -5.50
N THR A 184 -4.36 20.10 -4.36
CA THR A 184 -3.70 19.45 -3.23
C THR A 184 -3.34 18.00 -3.58
N ARG A 185 -2.31 17.45 -2.92
CA ARG A 185 -1.87 16.06 -3.14
C ARG A 185 -2.98 15.04 -3.04
N TYR A 186 -3.95 15.27 -2.15
CA TYR A 186 -5.08 14.36 -1.94
C TYR A 186 -6.15 14.52 -3.01
N GLU A 187 -6.42 15.74 -3.46
CA GLU A 187 -7.33 15.99 -4.59
C GLU A 187 -6.75 15.39 -5.88
N LEU A 188 -5.45 15.59 -6.11
CA LEU A 188 -4.76 14.98 -7.26
C LEU A 188 -4.84 13.45 -7.19
N ALA A 189 -4.52 12.84 -6.05
CA ALA A 189 -4.58 11.38 -5.89
C ALA A 189 -5.99 10.83 -6.16
N ARG A 190 -7.03 11.51 -5.68
CA ARG A 190 -8.43 11.17 -5.97
C ARG A 190 -8.77 11.30 -7.45
N GLN A 191 -8.45 12.44 -8.07
CA GLN A 191 -8.80 12.71 -9.48
C GLN A 191 -8.00 11.80 -10.43
N PHE A 192 -6.76 11.52 -10.10
CA PHE A 192 -5.91 10.60 -10.85
C PHE A 192 -6.52 9.19 -10.88
N ARG A 193 -7.05 8.70 -9.73
CA ARG A 193 -7.77 7.41 -9.69
C ARG A 193 -9.07 7.44 -10.50
N MET A 194 -9.79 8.55 -10.48
CA MET A 194 -11.04 8.67 -11.23
C MET A 194 -10.80 8.63 -12.75
N LEU A 195 -9.75 9.28 -13.23
CA LEU A 195 -9.46 9.38 -14.67
C LEU A 195 -8.61 8.24 -15.21
N LEU A 196 -7.64 7.77 -14.43
CA LEU A 196 -6.64 6.81 -14.90
C LEU A 196 -6.74 5.44 -14.22
N GLY A 197 -7.71 5.26 -13.31
CA GLY A 197 -7.90 3.99 -12.57
C GLY A 197 -6.77 3.66 -11.58
N THR A 198 -5.78 4.54 -11.43
CA THR A 198 -4.60 4.32 -10.60
C THR A 198 -4.22 5.59 -9.84
N SER A 199 -3.35 5.49 -8.84
CA SER A 199 -2.84 6.64 -8.11
C SER A 199 -1.54 7.19 -8.75
N PRO A 200 -1.16 8.46 -8.46
CA PRO A 200 0.09 9.04 -8.95
C PRO A 200 1.33 8.19 -8.62
N TYR A 201 1.40 7.66 -7.40
CA TYR A 201 2.54 6.82 -6.98
C TYR A 201 2.57 5.48 -7.73
N ARG A 202 1.42 4.80 -7.84
CA ARG A 202 1.36 3.53 -8.59
C ARG A 202 1.66 3.74 -10.07
N TYR A 203 1.21 4.84 -10.65
CA TYR A 203 1.57 5.22 -12.01
C TYR A 203 3.09 5.39 -12.15
N LEU A 204 3.73 6.12 -11.23
CA LEU A 204 5.19 6.28 -11.19
C LEU A 204 5.90 4.91 -11.13
N LEU A 205 5.46 4.03 -10.22
CA LEU A 205 6.04 2.67 -10.11
C LEU A 205 5.91 1.87 -11.40
N MET A 206 4.77 1.97 -12.09
CA MET A 206 4.59 1.29 -13.39
C MET A 206 5.54 1.82 -14.46
N ARG A 207 5.75 3.15 -14.53
CA ARG A 207 6.72 3.76 -15.47
C ARG A 207 8.16 3.35 -15.15
N ARG A 208 8.52 3.24 -13.87
CA ARG A 208 9.81 2.68 -13.44
C ARG A 208 9.96 1.21 -13.84
N LEU A 209 8.90 0.41 -13.67
CA LEU A 209 8.90 -1.00 -14.06
C LEU A 209 9.05 -1.18 -15.58
N ASP A 210 8.40 -0.34 -16.39
CA ASP A 210 8.55 -0.40 -17.85
C ASP A 210 10.00 -0.18 -18.27
N LEU A 211 10.67 0.82 -17.67
CA LEU A 211 12.10 1.07 -17.89
C LEU A 211 12.94 -0.12 -17.40
N ALA A 212 12.69 -0.58 -16.16
CA ALA A 212 13.43 -1.70 -15.58
C ALA A 212 13.31 -2.99 -16.41
N ARG A 213 12.13 -3.28 -16.99
CA ARG A 213 11.92 -4.46 -17.86
C ARG A 213 12.83 -4.46 -19.08
N ALA A 214 13.06 -3.30 -19.68
CA ALA A 214 14.00 -3.18 -20.80
C ALA A 214 15.45 -3.41 -20.33
N LEU A 215 15.82 -2.84 -19.17
CA LEU A 215 17.18 -2.94 -18.61
C LEU A 215 17.52 -4.34 -18.07
N VAL A 216 16.53 -5.07 -17.54
CA VAL A 216 16.72 -6.40 -16.93
C VAL A 216 17.16 -7.44 -17.99
N GLN A 217 16.84 -7.27 -19.26
CA GLN A 217 17.21 -8.22 -20.32
C GLN A 217 18.73 -8.27 -20.59
N GLY A 218 19.49 -7.26 -20.17
CA GLY A 218 20.95 -7.23 -20.26
C GLY A 218 21.64 -7.96 -19.09
N GLU A 219 22.98 -8.01 -19.15
CA GLU A 219 23.82 -8.68 -18.14
C GLU A 219 24.12 -7.81 -16.92
N ARG A 220 23.65 -6.57 -16.88
CA ARG A 220 23.92 -5.60 -15.81
C ARG A 220 23.45 -6.11 -14.45
N PRO A 221 24.17 -5.79 -13.34
CA PRO A 221 23.72 -6.09 -11.98
C PRO A 221 22.32 -5.55 -11.72
N LEU A 222 21.49 -6.32 -11.01
CA LEU A 222 20.12 -5.90 -10.69
C LEU A 222 20.06 -4.66 -9.78
N ALA A 223 21.12 -4.41 -9.03
CA ALA A 223 21.25 -3.18 -8.24
C ALA A 223 21.36 -1.94 -9.13
N ASP A 224 22.14 -2.02 -10.22
CA ASP A 224 22.31 -0.93 -11.18
C ASP A 224 21.02 -0.69 -11.97
N VAL A 225 20.35 -1.77 -12.36
CA VAL A 225 19.02 -1.67 -13.00
C VAL A 225 18.01 -0.99 -12.08
N ALA A 226 18.02 -1.33 -10.78
CA ALA A 226 17.14 -0.70 -9.80
C ALA A 226 17.41 0.80 -9.67
N ALA A 227 18.69 1.19 -9.55
CA ALA A 227 19.09 2.59 -9.43
C ALA A 227 18.73 3.40 -10.67
N GLU A 228 19.04 2.91 -11.87
CA GLU A 228 18.73 3.57 -13.15
C GLU A 228 17.24 3.71 -13.41
N ALA A 229 16.46 2.71 -12.99
CA ALA A 229 15.01 2.77 -13.09
C ALA A 229 14.34 3.64 -12.01
N GLY A 230 15.11 4.21 -11.06
CA GLY A 230 14.62 5.13 -10.03
C GLY A 230 14.04 4.44 -8.79
N PHE A 231 14.34 3.16 -8.54
CA PHE A 231 13.99 2.49 -7.30
C PHE A 231 14.97 2.86 -6.18
N ALA A 232 14.48 2.87 -4.93
CA ALA A 232 15.29 3.20 -3.76
C ALA A 232 16.47 2.22 -3.56
N ASP A 233 16.23 0.93 -3.81
CA ASP A 233 17.20 -0.15 -3.73
C ASP A 233 16.76 -1.38 -4.52
N GLN A 234 17.64 -2.38 -4.64
CA GLN A 234 17.34 -3.65 -5.33
C GLN A 234 16.22 -4.45 -4.64
N ALA A 235 16.11 -4.38 -3.32
CA ALA A 235 15.08 -5.11 -2.59
C ALA A 235 13.68 -4.52 -2.87
N HIS A 236 13.58 -3.20 -2.87
CA HIS A 236 12.36 -2.47 -3.29
C HIS A 236 11.99 -2.84 -4.73
N PHE A 237 12.93 -2.73 -5.66
CA PHE A 237 12.74 -3.13 -7.05
C PHE A 237 12.23 -4.56 -7.17
N THR A 238 12.87 -5.53 -6.50
CA THR A 238 12.49 -6.94 -6.55
C THR A 238 11.08 -7.17 -6.02
N ARG A 239 10.68 -6.52 -4.92
CA ARG A 239 9.32 -6.63 -4.37
C ARG A 239 8.28 -6.10 -5.33
N VAL A 240 8.49 -4.88 -5.86
CA VAL A 240 7.55 -4.23 -6.78
C VAL A 240 7.45 -5.01 -8.09
N PHE A 241 8.58 -5.45 -8.65
CA PHE A 241 8.62 -6.23 -9.88
C PHE A 241 7.87 -7.56 -9.73
N LYS A 242 8.12 -8.30 -8.64
CA LYS A 242 7.43 -9.56 -8.35
C LYS A 242 5.93 -9.35 -8.12
N ALA A 243 5.54 -8.29 -7.42
CA ALA A 243 4.13 -7.98 -7.18
C ALA A 243 3.38 -7.63 -8.47
N ALA A 244 4.05 -7.00 -9.44
CA ALA A 244 3.45 -6.59 -10.70
C ALA A 244 3.44 -7.70 -11.78
N LEU A 245 4.49 -8.52 -11.83
CA LEU A 245 4.72 -9.47 -12.92
C LEU A 245 4.68 -10.95 -12.48
N GLY A 246 4.50 -11.22 -11.18
CA GLY A 246 4.46 -12.58 -10.64
C GLY A 246 5.82 -13.28 -10.52
N LEU A 247 6.89 -12.70 -11.08
CA LEU A 247 8.24 -13.26 -11.13
C LEU A 247 9.26 -12.26 -10.56
N THR A 248 10.34 -12.78 -9.97
CA THR A 248 11.48 -11.92 -9.60
C THR A 248 12.22 -11.44 -10.85
N PRO A 249 12.93 -10.27 -10.79
CA PRO A 249 13.74 -9.77 -11.92
C PRO A 249 14.77 -10.80 -12.41
N ALA A 250 15.43 -11.52 -11.50
CA ALA A 250 16.39 -12.57 -11.87
C ALA A 250 15.72 -13.72 -12.64
N ARG A 251 14.54 -14.17 -12.20
CA ARG A 251 13.80 -15.23 -12.91
C ARG A 251 13.30 -14.74 -14.27
N TYR A 252 12.82 -13.49 -14.33
CA TYR A 252 12.39 -12.87 -15.60
C TYR A 252 13.54 -12.81 -16.60
N ARG A 253 14.75 -12.37 -16.18
CA ARG A 253 15.97 -12.38 -17.00
C ARG A 253 16.30 -13.77 -17.52
N ALA A 254 16.32 -14.77 -16.65
CA ALA A 254 16.64 -16.15 -17.03
C ALA A 254 15.68 -16.73 -18.09
N LEU A 255 14.40 -16.34 -18.05
CA LEU A 255 13.42 -16.75 -19.05
C LEU A 255 13.55 -15.98 -20.37
N ALA A 256 13.92 -14.70 -20.32
CA ALA A 256 14.11 -13.88 -21.52
C ALA A 256 15.40 -14.23 -22.28
N THR A 257 16.44 -14.73 -21.61
CA THR A 257 17.71 -15.14 -22.19
C THR A 257 17.73 -16.59 -22.69
N THR A 258 16.68 -17.38 -22.42
CA THR A 258 16.56 -18.73 -23.00
C THR A 258 16.13 -18.58 -24.47
N PRO A 259 16.96 -18.97 -25.47
CA PRO A 259 16.56 -18.93 -26.87
C PRO A 259 15.31 -19.77 -27.08
N SER A 260 14.32 -19.23 -27.76
CA SER A 260 13.12 -19.97 -28.23
C SER A 260 13.55 -21.08 -29.19
N GLY A 261 13.95 -22.24 -28.66
CA GLY A 261 14.48 -23.31 -29.48
C GLY A 261 14.89 -24.57 -28.76
N ARG A 262 14.09 -25.05 -27.79
CA ARG A 262 14.01 -26.47 -27.45
C ARG A 262 12.67 -26.75 -26.79
N SER A 263 11.71 -27.12 -27.65
CA SER A 263 10.58 -27.93 -27.21
C SER A 263 11.15 -29.19 -26.53
N PRO A 264 10.71 -29.58 -25.34
CA PRO A 264 11.15 -30.86 -24.78
C PRO A 264 10.70 -31.96 -25.72
N ARG A 265 11.65 -32.66 -26.35
CA ARG A 265 11.37 -33.87 -27.11
C ARG A 265 10.62 -34.83 -26.20
N ALA A 266 9.39 -35.11 -26.56
CA ALA A 266 8.60 -36.16 -25.92
C ALA A 266 9.43 -37.47 -25.95
N ARG A 267 9.67 -38.04 -24.79
CA ARG A 267 10.31 -39.33 -24.63
C ARG A 267 9.39 -40.36 -25.27
N PRO A 268 9.89 -41.20 -26.22
CA PRO A 268 9.05 -42.22 -26.82
C PRO A 268 8.59 -43.23 -25.75
N PRO A 269 7.38 -43.79 -25.85
CA PRO A 269 6.89 -44.74 -24.88
C PRO A 269 7.78 -46.00 -24.89
N ALA A 270 8.08 -46.51 -23.68
CA ALA A 270 8.84 -47.73 -23.47
C ALA A 270 8.11 -48.90 -24.16
N ARG A 271 8.83 -49.63 -25.01
CA ARG A 271 8.36 -50.86 -25.64
C ARG A 271 8.05 -51.88 -24.55
N THR A 272 6.79 -52.24 -24.41
CA THR A 272 6.37 -53.42 -23.63
C THR A 272 6.94 -54.67 -24.31
N ARG A 273 7.81 -55.42 -23.63
CA ARG A 273 8.17 -56.77 -24.04
C ARG A 273 7.00 -57.70 -23.70
N SER A 274 6.42 -58.31 -24.70
CA SER A 274 5.52 -59.47 -24.52
C SER A 274 6.35 -60.68 -24.13
N TRP A 275 5.95 -61.33 -23.07
CA TRP A 275 6.38 -62.69 -22.74
C TRP A 275 5.32 -63.63 -23.30
N ALA A 276 5.78 -64.50 -24.21
CA ALA A 276 5.09 -65.72 -24.57
C ALA A 276 5.39 -66.79 -23.54
#